data_2e1aa2202f76ca09b383c891c3184358
#
_entry.id   2e1aa2202f76ca09b383c891c3184358
#
_cell.length_a   1.000
_cell.length_b   1.000
_cell.length_c   1.000
_cell.angle_alpha   90.00
_cell.angle_beta   90.00
_cell.angle_gamma   90.00
#
_symmetry.space_group_name_H-M   'P 1'
#
loop_
_entity.id
_entity.type
_entity.pdbx_description
1 polymer ?
#
loop_
_entity_poly.entity_id
_entity_poly.type
_entity_poly.pdbx_seq_one_letter_code
_entity_poly.pdbx_strand_id
1 'polypeptide(L)'
;MEKLRTFLDKFVNFWNEEDLKIFFISPIINMVDFYKPDIYRAFNEPFFEAELQTIQNKTVVLKGFIEFLIATGAQIPKKPFFFLNEYKPQFGATNDPQGQLLIAMLAAQTKNNEDKPLYGLYVVGRMWFFVALYKKEYAVSRAFDSTQEKELDSIVRMLKFVKADIEVSFQ
;
A
#
# COMPACT_ATOMS: atom_id res chain seq x y z
N MET A 1 -11.83 12.89 -11.06
CA MET A 1 -10.80 12.04 -11.71
C MET A 1 -10.06 12.76 -12.84
N GLU A 2 -10.73 13.37 -13.81
CA GLU A 2 -10.12 14.07 -14.94
C GLU A 2 -9.10 15.15 -14.51
N LYS A 3 -9.47 16.02 -13.58
CA LYS A 3 -8.58 17.07 -13.06
C LYS A 3 -7.30 16.49 -12.42
N LEU A 4 -7.41 15.40 -11.65
CA LEU A 4 -6.26 14.73 -11.05
C LEU A 4 -5.35 14.12 -12.11
N ARG A 5 -5.93 13.47 -13.11
CA ARG A 5 -5.19 12.88 -14.24
C ARG A 5 -4.43 13.94 -15.04
N THR A 6 -5.10 15.03 -15.40
CA THR A 6 -4.48 16.15 -16.13
C THR A 6 -3.32 16.76 -15.32
N PHE A 7 -3.49 16.87 -14.00
CA PHE A 7 -2.45 17.41 -13.13
C PHE A 7 -1.26 16.45 -13.02
N LEU A 8 -1.51 15.15 -12.86
CA LEU A 8 -0.46 14.13 -12.88
C LEU A 8 0.33 14.16 -14.19
N ASP A 9 -0.34 14.08 -15.34
CA ASP A 9 0.30 14.03 -16.66
C ASP A 9 1.24 15.21 -16.88
N LYS A 10 0.86 16.38 -16.39
CA LYS A 10 1.64 17.61 -16.51
C LYS A 10 2.87 17.66 -15.58
N PHE A 11 2.77 17.11 -14.39
CA PHE A 11 3.76 17.37 -13.33
C PHE A 11 4.50 16.13 -12.79
N VAL A 12 4.07 14.91 -13.11
CA VAL A 12 4.64 13.67 -12.53
C VAL A 12 6.15 13.55 -12.70
N ASN A 13 6.69 14.08 -13.80
CA ASN A 13 8.12 14.05 -14.07
C ASN A 13 8.95 15.00 -13.21
N PHE A 14 8.31 15.93 -12.53
CA PHE A 14 8.94 16.95 -11.71
C PHE A 14 8.72 16.73 -10.21
N TRP A 15 7.76 15.88 -9.86
CA TRP A 15 7.41 15.61 -8.48
C TRP A 15 8.46 14.74 -7.78
N ASN A 16 8.79 15.14 -6.56
CA ASN A 16 9.43 14.26 -5.60
C ASN A 16 8.39 13.31 -4.99
N GLU A 17 8.82 12.48 -4.03
CA GLU A 17 7.96 11.49 -3.38
C GLU A 17 6.81 12.13 -2.60
N GLU A 18 7.08 13.22 -1.88
CA GLU A 18 6.06 13.95 -1.12
C GLU A 18 5.04 14.66 -2.02
N ASP A 19 5.49 15.25 -3.11
CA ASP A 19 4.58 15.86 -4.09
C ASP A 19 3.64 14.84 -4.69
N LEU A 20 4.17 13.68 -5.11
CA LEU A 20 3.38 12.57 -5.66
C LEU A 20 2.35 12.08 -4.65
N LYS A 21 2.74 11.92 -3.39
CA LYS A 21 1.90 11.48 -2.29
C LYS A 21 0.76 12.48 -2.03
N ILE A 22 1.09 13.76 -1.86
CA ILE A 22 0.12 14.79 -1.49
C ILE A 22 -0.83 15.11 -2.64
N PHE A 23 -0.29 15.31 -3.85
CA PHE A 23 -1.09 15.86 -4.94
C PHE A 23 -1.83 14.81 -5.77
N PHE A 24 -1.42 13.53 -5.66
CA PHE A 24 -2.03 12.51 -6.49
C PHE A 24 -2.49 11.26 -5.71
N ILE A 25 -1.61 10.60 -4.96
CA ILE A 25 -1.93 9.33 -4.30
C ILE A 25 -2.96 9.55 -3.19
N SER A 26 -2.73 10.49 -2.28
CA SER A 26 -3.65 10.76 -1.17
C SER A 26 -5.06 11.15 -1.62
N PRO A 27 -5.27 11.99 -2.65
CA PRO A 27 -6.60 12.23 -3.21
C PRO A 27 -7.31 10.97 -3.70
N ILE A 28 -6.61 10.02 -4.32
CA ILE A 28 -7.21 8.76 -4.78
C ILE A 28 -7.57 7.86 -3.59
N ILE A 29 -6.66 7.71 -2.62
CA ILE A 29 -6.92 6.93 -1.41
C ILE A 29 -8.11 7.50 -0.63
N ASN A 30 -8.17 8.83 -0.49
CA ASN A 30 -9.27 9.51 0.20
C ASN A 30 -10.63 9.33 -0.50
N MET A 31 -10.66 9.21 -1.84
CA MET A 31 -11.90 8.90 -2.55
C MET A 31 -12.43 7.49 -2.27
N VAL A 32 -11.56 6.56 -1.92
CA VAL A 32 -11.96 5.20 -1.52
C VAL A 32 -12.44 5.18 -0.08
N ASP A 33 -11.97 6.12 0.74
CA ASP A 33 -12.37 6.30 2.14
C ASP A 33 -12.11 5.04 2.99
N PHE A 34 -10.83 4.72 3.19
CA PHE A 34 -10.40 3.62 4.06
C PHE A 34 -10.53 3.98 5.55
N TYR A 35 -11.78 4.20 5.96
CA TYR A 35 -12.11 4.53 7.35
C TYR A 35 -13.43 3.90 7.76
N LYS A 36 -13.45 3.29 8.94
CA LYS A 36 -14.67 2.85 9.62
C LYS A 36 -14.50 3.16 11.11
N PRO A 37 -15.35 4.00 11.70
CA PRO A 37 -15.24 4.42 13.09
C PRO A 37 -15.04 3.23 14.03
N ASP A 38 -14.08 3.36 14.95
CA ASP A 38 -13.74 2.37 15.99
C ASP A 38 -13.28 0.98 15.50
N ILE A 39 -13.17 0.77 14.18
CA ILE A 39 -12.82 -0.52 13.58
C ILE A 39 -11.48 -0.46 12.89
N TYR A 40 -11.34 0.31 11.81
CA TYR A 40 -10.07 0.47 11.10
C TYR A 40 -9.93 1.87 10.52
N ARG A 41 -8.68 2.25 10.27
CA ARG A 41 -8.33 3.52 9.62
C ARG A 41 -7.01 3.43 8.86
N ALA A 42 -6.76 4.46 8.07
CA ALA A 42 -5.46 4.71 7.47
C ALA A 42 -4.49 5.32 8.50
N PHE A 43 -3.23 4.89 8.43
CA PHE A 43 -2.08 5.44 9.14
C PHE A 43 -1.04 5.86 8.10
N ASN A 44 -0.55 7.08 8.23
CA ASN A 44 0.49 7.63 7.38
C ASN A 44 1.82 7.52 8.13
N GLU A 45 2.83 6.96 7.49
CA GLU A 45 4.18 6.73 8.02
C GLU A 45 4.25 6.14 9.43
N PRO A 46 3.46 5.09 9.75
CA PRO A 46 3.59 4.48 11.06
C PRO A 46 4.92 3.73 11.17
N PHE A 47 5.54 3.82 12.34
CA PHE A 47 6.66 2.95 12.67
C PHE A 47 6.18 1.51 12.81
N PHE A 48 6.90 0.60 12.20
CA PHE A 48 6.59 -0.82 12.20
C PHE A 48 7.83 -1.65 12.53
N GLU A 49 7.66 -2.62 13.41
CA GLU A 49 8.70 -3.56 13.78
C GLU A 49 8.13 -4.97 13.88
N ALA A 50 8.83 -5.94 13.30
CA ALA A 50 8.46 -7.35 13.36
C ALA A 50 9.69 -8.25 13.34
N GLU A 51 9.59 -9.39 14.00
CA GLU A 51 10.57 -10.46 13.93
C GLU A 51 10.16 -11.48 12.87
N LEU A 52 11.08 -11.81 11.98
CA LEU A 52 10.91 -12.84 10.97
C LEU A 52 11.89 -13.98 11.18
N GLN A 53 11.41 -15.20 10.96
CA GLN A 53 12.27 -16.38 10.91
C GLN A 53 12.69 -16.62 9.45
N THR A 54 14.00 -16.65 9.21
CA THR A 54 14.53 -16.99 7.89
C THR A 54 14.47 -18.51 7.65
N ILE A 55 14.63 -18.93 6.40
CA ILE A 55 14.73 -20.34 6.01
C ILE A 55 15.85 -21.08 6.78
N GLN A 56 16.88 -20.34 7.23
CA GLN A 56 18.00 -20.88 8.02
C GLN A 56 17.74 -20.84 9.53
N ASN A 57 16.48 -20.65 9.96
CA ASN A 57 16.07 -20.50 11.37
C ASN A 57 16.78 -19.35 12.12
N LYS A 58 17.23 -18.32 11.40
CA LYS A 58 17.75 -17.09 12.02
C LYS A 58 16.61 -16.10 12.22
N THR A 59 16.56 -15.49 13.39
CA THR A 59 15.65 -14.38 13.65
C THR A 59 16.22 -13.11 13.03
N VAL A 60 15.44 -12.43 12.22
CA VAL A 60 15.76 -11.10 11.66
C VAL A 60 14.71 -10.13 12.15
N VAL A 61 15.14 -9.02 12.74
CA VAL A 61 14.25 -7.93 13.13
C VAL A 61 14.17 -6.94 11.98
N LEU A 62 12.96 -6.77 11.48
CA LEU A 62 12.63 -5.74 10.49
C LEU A 62 11.99 -4.56 11.22
N LYS A 63 12.54 -3.38 11.00
CA LYS A 63 12.00 -2.14 11.58
C LYS A 63 12.16 -0.98 10.61
N GLY A 64 11.18 -0.10 10.60
CA GLY A 64 11.18 1.08 9.73
C GLY A 64 9.80 1.74 9.69
N PHE A 65 9.68 2.72 8.84
CA PHE A 65 8.41 3.36 8.56
C PHE A 65 7.79 2.73 7.31
N ILE A 66 6.48 2.52 7.33
CA ILE A 66 5.67 2.12 6.18
C ILE A 66 5.01 3.39 5.66
N GLU A 67 5.08 3.68 4.36
CA GLU A 67 4.52 4.91 3.80
C GLU A 67 3.02 5.08 4.10
N PHE A 68 2.26 3.99 3.99
CA PHE A 68 0.84 4.00 4.28
C PHE A 68 0.38 2.60 4.71
N LEU A 69 -0.46 2.55 5.75
CA LEU A 69 -0.96 1.31 6.32
C LEU A 69 -2.44 1.44 6.68
N ILE A 70 -3.24 0.45 6.32
CA ILE A 70 -4.60 0.30 6.85
C ILE A 70 -4.59 -0.79 7.91
N ALA A 71 -5.05 -0.44 9.11
CA ALA A 71 -5.03 -1.30 10.27
C ALA A 71 -6.13 -0.91 11.27
N THR A 72 -6.32 -1.75 12.28
CA THR A 72 -7.10 -1.39 13.46
C THR A 72 -6.31 -0.45 14.38
N GLY A 73 -6.95 0.08 15.43
CA GLY A 73 -6.34 0.98 16.40
C GLY A 73 -6.67 2.44 16.16
N ALA A 74 -6.53 3.26 17.21
CA ALA A 74 -6.88 4.67 17.17
C ALA A 74 -5.66 5.58 16.89
N GLN A 75 -4.64 5.55 17.73
CA GLN A 75 -3.43 6.38 17.59
C GLN A 75 -2.26 5.58 17.01
N ILE A 76 -2.15 4.32 17.38
CA ILE A 76 -1.08 3.41 16.96
C ILE A 76 -1.74 2.26 16.20
N PRO A 77 -1.18 1.85 15.04
CA PRO A 77 -1.72 0.72 14.30
C PRO A 77 -1.63 -0.57 15.12
N LYS A 78 -2.71 -1.32 15.13
CA LYS A 78 -2.82 -2.64 15.76
C LYS A 78 -3.20 -3.67 14.72
N LYS A 79 -2.93 -4.93 14.99
CA LYS A 79 -3.38 -6.04 14.16
C LYS A 79 -4.92 -6.22 14.24
N PRO A 80 -5.56 -6.69 13.18
CA PRO A 80 -4.93 -7.06 11.92
C PRO A 80 -4.51 -5.85 11.09
N PHE A 81 -3.42 -6.05 10.30
CA PHE A 81 -2.97 -5.13 9.27
C PHE A 81 -3.55 -5.61 7.94
N PHE A 82 -4.08 -4.71 7.12
CA PHE A 82 -4.89 -5.12 5.96
C PHE A 82 -4.27 -4.77 4.63
N PHE A 83 -3.66 -3.57 4.54
CA PHE A 83 -3.19 -3.04 3.28
C PHE A 83 -1.99 -2.11 3.51
N LEU A 84 -0.93 -2.31 2.73
CA LEU A 84 0.33 -1.59 2.86
C LEU A 84 0.69 -0.95 1.53
N ASN A 85 1.26 0.26 1.58
CA ASN A 85 1.71 0.95 0.38
C ASN A 85 3.15 1.43 0.50
N GLU A 86 3.81 1.47 -0.66
CA GLU A 86 5.13 2.06 -0.86
C GLU A 86 5.10 2.99 -2.07
N TYR A 87 5.76 4.12 -2.01
CA TYR A 87 5.74 5.14 -3.07
C TYR A 87 7.14 5.53 -3.48
N LYS A 88 7.34 5.78 -4.78
CA LYS A 88 8.58 6.33 -5.32
C LYS A 88 8.25 7.34 -6.43
N PRO A 89 9.06 8.41 -6.57
CA PRO A 89 8.90 9.36 -7.66
C PRO A 89 9.16 8.69 -9.03
N GLN A 90 8.73 9.36 -10.10
CA GLN A 90 8.90 8.86 -11.47
C GLN A 90 10.38 8.65 -11.82
N PHE A 91 11.26 9.52 -11.32
CA PHE A 91 12.70 9.50 -11.55
C PHE A 91 13.47 9.66 -10.23
N GLY A 92 14.70 9.17 -10.20
CA GLY A 92 15.60 9.32 -9.06
C GLY A 92 15.38 8.35 -7.91
N ALA A 93 14.48 7.38 -8.04
CA ALA A 93 14.33 6.33 -7.03
C ALA A 93 15.60 5.45 -7.01
N THR A 94 16.20 5.31 -5.84
CA THR A 94 17.42 4.49 -5.64
C THR A 94 17.12 3.14 -5.01
N ASN A 95 15.92 2.96 -4.47
CA ASN A 95 15.51 1.76 -3.75
C ASN A 95 14.46 0.98 -4.54
N ASP A 96 14.38 -0.32 -4.29
CA ASP A 96 13.38 -1.22 -4.86
C ASP A 96 12.06 -1.14 -4.06
N PRO A 97 11.01 -0.46 -4.57
CA PRO A 97 9.75 -0.31 -3.86
C PRO A 97 9.01 -1.64 -3.71
N GLN A 98 9.14 -2.57 -4.66
CA GLN A 98 8.55 -3.90 -4.56
C GLN A 98 9.16 -4.69 -3.41
N GLY A 99 10.49 -4.70 -3.31
CA GLY A 99 11.20 -5.38 -2.23
C GLY A 99 10.87 -4.77 -0.86
N GLN A 100 10.83 -3.44 -0.75
CA GLN A 100 10.44 -2.75 0.49
C GLN A 100 9.02 -3.12 0.91
N LEU A 101 8.06 -3.07 -0.02
CA LEU A 101 6.68 -3.47 0.23
C LEU A 101 6.59 -4.94 0.67
N LEU A 102 7.23 -5.87 -0.04
CA LEU A 102 7.18 -7.30 0.29
C LEU A 102 7.74 -7.60 1.69
N ILE A 103 8.83 -6.94 2.08
CA ILE A 103 9.39 -7.05 3.43
C ILE A 103 8.36 -6.59 4.48
N ALA A 104 7.73 -5.44 4.26
CA ALA A 104 6.70 -4.91 5.14
C ALA A 104 5.47 -5.83 5.21
N MET A 105 5.04 -6.39 4.07
CA MET A 105 3.92 -7.34 4.01
C MET A 105 4.22 -8.65 4.75
N LEU A 106 5.42 -9.21 4.61
CA LEU A 106 5.85 -10.41 5.35
C LEU A 106 5.84 -10.16 6.86
N ALA A 107 6.34 -9.00 7.28
CA ALA A 107 6.33 -8.58 8.67
C ALA A 107 4.89 -8.43 9.21
N ALA A 108 4.00 -7.81 8.45
CA ALA A 108 2.59 -7.64 8.80
C ALA A 108 1.86 -8.99 8.85
N GLN A 109 2.08 -9.88 7.88
CA GLN A 109 1.48 -11.23 7.85
C GLN A 109 1.89 -12.05 9.07
N THR A 110 3.18 -12.00 9.45
CA THR A 110 3.67 -12.69 10.65
C THR A 110 2.99 -12.18 11.92
N LYS A 111 2.75 -10.88 12.01
CA LYS A 111 2.04 -10.28 13.17
C LYS A 111 0.55 -10.59 13.16
N ASN A 112 -0.10 -10.64 12.01
CA ASN A 112 -1.53 -10.92 11.91
C ASN A 112 -1.86 -12.31 12.45
N ASN A 113 -0.99 -13.29 12.19
CA ASN A 113 -1.20 -14.69 12.57
C ASN A 113 -2.56 -15.23 12.03
N GLU A 114 -2.96 -14.77 10.85
CA GLU A 114 -4.22 -15.14 10.17
C GLU A 114 -3.93 -15.80 8.84
N ASP A 115 -4.78 -16.76 8.46
CA ASP A 115 -4.70 -17.46 7.17
C ASP A 115 -5.55 -16.72 6.12
N LYS A 116 -5.22 -15.43 5.90
CA LYS A 116 -5.87 -14.57 4.92
C LYS A 116 -4.84 -13.90 4.01
N PRO A 117 -5.21 -13.58 2.77
CA PRO A 117 -4.36 -12.76 1.90
C PRO A 117 -4.13 -11.39 2.51
N LEU A 118 -2.91 -10.88 2.36
CA LEU A 118 -2.55 -9.50 2.66
C LEU A 118 -2.34 -8.77 1.33
N TYR A 119 -2.94 -7.61 1.21
CA TYR A 119 -2.82 -6.81 0.00
C TYR A 119 -1.80 -5.70 0.18
N GLY A 120 -1.18 -5.33 -0.93
CA GLY A 120 -0.23 -4.22 -0.98
C GLY A 120 -0.31 -3.50 -2.32
N LEU A 121 0.31 -2.33 -2.33
CA LEU A 121 0.41 -1.48 -3.51
C LEU A 121 1.78 -0.82 -3.50
N TYR A 122 2.49 -0.80 -4.63
CA TYR A 122 3.57 0.16 -4.80
C TYR A 122 3.34 1.01 -6.04
N VAL A 123 3.78 2.26 -5.94
CA VAL A 123 3.62 3.25 -6.98
C VAL A 123 4.98 3.82 -7.34
N VAL A 124 5.26 3.89 -8.65
CA VAL A 124 6.44 4.56 -9.19
C VAL A 124 5.96 5.63 -10.17
N GLY A 125 5.98 6.88 -9.73
CA GLY A 125 5.41 7.99 -10.48
C GLY A 125 3.94 7.73 -10.86
N ARG A 126 3.68 7.52 -12.17
CA ARG A 126 2.34 7.24 -12.69
C ARG A 126 1.95 5.76 -12.70
N MET A 127 2.91 4.86 -12.46
CA MET A 127 2.70 3.41 -12.58
C MET A 127 2.34 2.79 -11.25
N TRP A 128 1.21 2.07 -11.22
CA TRP A 128 0.64 1.42 -10.04
C TRP A 128 0.70 -0.09 -10.18
N PHE A 129 1.13 -0.77 -9.11
CA PHE A 129 1.29 -2.22 -9.05
C PHE A 129 0.63 -2.76 -7.79
N PHE A 130 -0.37 -3.61 -7.95
CA PHE A 130 -1.02 -4.28 -6.82
C PHE A 130 -0.31 -5.59 -6.51
N VAL A 131 -0.19 -5.87 -5.22
CA VAL A 131 0.47 -7.08 -4.71
C VAL A 131 -0.51 -7.81 -3.79
N ALA A 132 -0.56 -9.12 -3.93
CA ALA A 132 -1.23 -9.99 -2.98
C ALA A 132 -0.19 -10.98 -2.42
N LEU A 133 -0.13 -11.10 -1.09
CA LEU A 133 0.71 -12.05 -0.38
C LEU A 133 -0.19 -13.03 0.38
N TYR A 134 0.00 -14.32 0.14
CA TYR A 134 -0.68 -15.37 0.86
C TYR A 134 0.32 -16.45 1.25
N LYS A 135 0.50 -16.69 2.54
CA LYS A 135 1.50 -17.63 3.06
C LYS A 135 2.91 -17.29 2.53
N LYS A 136 3.47 -18.15 1.69
CA LYS A 136 4.82 -17.99 1.10
C LYS A 136 4.79 -17.62 -0.38
N GLU A 137 3.60 -17.34 -0.91
CA GLU A 137 3.40 -17.01 -2.31
C GLU A 137 2.93 -15.55 -2.44
N TYR A 138 3.44 -14.88 -3.45
CA TYR A 138 2.95 -13.55 -3.79
C TYR A 138 2.73 -13.43 -5.29
N ALA A 139 1.82 -12.56 -5.64
CA ALA A 139 1.54 -12.18 -7.02
C ALA A 139 1.59 -10.66 -7.16
N VAL A 140 2.14 -10.19 -8.26
CA VAL A 140 2.20 -8.78 -8.63
C VAL A 140 1.37 -8.59 -9.90
N SER A 141 0.51 -7.58 -9.92
CA SER A 141 -0.25 -7.24 -11.11
C SER A 141 0.66 -6.71 -12.23
N ARG A 142 0.11 -6.62 -13.43
CA ARG A 142 0.71 -5.73 -14.43
C ARG A 142 0.74 -4.29 -13.92
N ALA A 143 1.57 -3.46 -14.52
CA ALA A 143 1.52 -2.02 -14.30
C ALA A 143 0.21 -1.42 -14.81
N PHE A 144 -0.36 -0.46 -14.04
CA PHE A 144 -1.46 0.39 -14.45
C PHE A 144 -0.96 1.83 -14.57
N ASP A 145 -1.08 2.41 -15.75
CA ASP A 145 -0.70 3.81 -16.01
C ASP A 145 -1.86 4.75 -15.63
N SER A 146 -1.72 5.45 -14.53
CA SER A 146 -2.76 6.33 -14.01
C SER A 146 -3.03 7.60 -14.84
N THR A 147 -2.24 7.87 -15.88
CA THR A 147 -2.56 8.90 -16.90
C THR A 147 -3.62 8.42 -17.88
N GLN A 148 -3.83 7.11 -18.00
CA GLN A 148 -4.86 6.50 -18.84
C GLN A 148 -6.17 6.36 -18.06
N GLU A 149 -7.25 6.96 -18.58
CA GLU A 149 -8.55 7.03 -17.89
C GLU A 149 -9.06 5.64 -17.46
N LYS A 150 -9.08 4.68 -18.37
CA LYS A 150 -9.56 3.31 -18.10
C LYS A 150 -8.70 2.58 -17.06
N GLU A 151 -7.40 2.87 -17.02
CA GLU A 151 -6.50 2.26 -16.05
C GLU A 151 -6.63 2.92 -14.68
N LEU A 152 -6.81 4.24 -14.63
CA LEU A 152 -7.11 4.95 -13.40
C LEU A 152 -8.45 4.47 -12.78
N ASP A 153 -9.47 4.24 -13.59
CA ASP A 153 -10.73 3.63 -13.12
C ASP A 153 -10.52 2.20 -12.59
N SER A 154 -9.61 1.45 -13.21
CA SER A 154 -9.25 0.12 -12.73
C SER A 154 -8.53 0.17 -11.40
N ILE A 155 -7.59 1.11 -11.21
CA ILE A 155 -6.91 1.37 -9.93
C ILE A 155 -7.94 1.62 -8.82
N VAL A 156 -8.89 2.54 -9.05
CA VAL A 156 -9.93 2.87 -8.06
C VAL A 156 -10.82 1.65 -7.75
N ARG A 157 -11.18 0.86 -8.76
CA ARG A 157 -11.96 -0.37 -8.56
C ARG A 157 -11.21 -1.41 -7.73
N MET A 158 -9.91 -1.58 -7.96
CA MET A 158 -9.08 -2.50 -7.16
C MET A 158 -8.96 -2.04 -5.72
N LEU A 159 -8.77 -0.74 -5.48
CA LEU A 159 -8.76 -0.19 -4.12
C LEU A 159 -10.11 -0.39 -3.40
N LYS A 160 -11.23 -0.20 -4.10
CA LYS A 160 -12.57 -0.47 -3.56
C LYS A 160 -12.81 -1.95 -3.27
N PHE A 161 -12.26 -2.85 -4.10
CA PHE A 161 -12.28 -4.28 -3.83
C PHE A 161 -11.52 -4.61 -2.54
N VAL A 162 -10.30 -4.08 -2.37
CA VAL A 162 -9.52 -4.26 -1.14
C VAL A 162 -10.29 -3.76 0.08
N LYS A 163 -10.93 -2.58 -0.01
CA LYS A 163 -11.78 -2.06 1.06
C LYS A 163 -12.93 -3.01 1.40
N ALA A 164 -13.63 -3.50 0.39
CA ALA A 164 -14.75 -4.44 0.59
C ALA A 164 -14.29 -5.75 1.27
N ASP A 165 -13.14 -6.28 0.88
CA ASP A 165 -12.56 -7.48 1.48
C ASP A 165 -12.16 -7.25 2.96
N ILE A 166 -11.60 -6.09 3.27
CA ILE A 166 -11.34 -5.66 4.66
C ILE A 166 -12.65 -5.65 5.46
N GLU A 167 -13.72 -5.07 4.92
CA GLU A 167 -15.01 -4.93 5.60
C GLU A 167 -15.70 -6.29 5.86
N VAL A 168 -15.52 -7.26 4.99
CA VAL A 168 -16.00 -8.65 5.20
C VAL A 168 -15.34 -9.28 6.43
N SER A 169 -14.12 -8.90 6.78
CA SER A 169 -13.42 -9.42 7.95
C SER A 169 -14.04 -9.00 9.30
N PHE A 170 -15.01 -8.08 9.28
CA PHE A 170 -15.71 -7.56 10.47
C PHE A 170 -17.21 -7.90 10.50
N GLN A 171 -17.66 -8.75 9.60
CA GLN A 171 -19.04 -9.27 9.59
C GLN A 171 -19.12 -10.62 10.28
#